data_87b9b0b8e72b3adb06d9714076dad28b
#
_entry.id   87b9b0b8e72b3adb06d9714076dad28b
#
_cell.length_a   1.000
_cell.length_b   1.000
_cell.length_c   1.000
_cell.angle_alpha   90.00
_cell.angle_beta   90.00
_cell.angle_gamma   90.00
#
_symmetry.space_group_name_H-M   'P 1'
#
loop_
_entity.id
_entity.type
_entity.pdbx_description
1 polymer ?
#
loop_
_entity_poly.entity_id
_entity_poly.type
_entity_poly.pdbx_seq_one_letter_code
_entity_poly.pdbx_strand_id
1 'polypeptide(L)'
;MSTEKKYGLKDLERRLGKQSVGAFLRSWRLSEELSLKDFGKKIGVSVANLCDIEKGRKGVSPEKAEQIAKALRVPPALLVRLSIEESLRAAGLSYSVDVKPVAKRAA
;
A
#
# COMPACT_ATOMS: atom_id res chain seq x y z
N MET A 1 -29.87 -3.03 -2.02
CA MET A 1 -28.73 -3.24 -2.85
C MET A 1 -27.44 -2.96 -2.09
N SER A 2 -26.53 -3.85 -2.19
CA SER A 2 -25.32 -3.73 -1.42
C SER A 2 -24.26 -3.02 -2.23
N THR A 3 -24.13 -1.73 -2.03
CA THR A 3 -23.12 -0.95 -2.73
C THR A 3 -21.72 -1.24 -2.22
N GLU A 4 -21.62 -1.75 -1.00
CA GLU A 4 -20.31 -2.06 -0.44
C GLU A 4 -19.60 -3.12 -1.26
N LYS A 5 -20.34 -4.07 -1.77
CA LYS A 5 -19.73 -5.12 -2.57
C LYS A 5 -19.14 -4.60 -3.87
N LYS A 6 -19.72 -3.53 -4.39
CA LYS A 6 -19.21 -2.91 -5.59
C LYS A 6 -17.93 -2.14 -5.33
N TYR A 7 -17.69 -1.81 -4.09
CA TYR A 7 -16.54 -1.00 -3.71
C TYR A 7 -15.48 -1.83 -3.03
N GLY A 8 -15.34 -3.08 -3.50
CA GLY A 8 -14.22 -3.87 -3.07
C GLY A 8 -12.93 -3.32 -3.62
N LEU A 9 -11.85 -3.96 -3.29
CA LEU A 9 -10.53 -3.46 -3.64
C LEU A 9 -10.36 -3.24 -5.14
N LYS A 10 -10.85 -4.16 -5.95
CA LYS A 10 -10.76 -4.02 -7.41
C LYS A 10 -11.51 -2.80 -7.90
N ASP A 11 -12.67 -2.58 -7.34
CA ASP A 11 -13.47 -1.40 -7.70
C ASP A 11 -12.73 -0.13 -7.37
N LEU A 12 -12.13 -0.11 -6.21
CA LEU A 12 -11.39 1.05 -5.75
C LEU A 12 -10.22 1.33 -6.68
N GLU A 13 -9.49 0.30 -7.06
CA GLU A 13 -8.36 0.44 -7.98
C GLU A 13 -8.81 1.00 -9.32
N ARG A 14 -9.94 0.51 -9.82
CA ARG A 14 -10.45 0.97 -11.09
C ARG A 14 -10.86 2.43 -11.03
N ARG A 15 -11.49 2.84 -9.94
CA ARG A 15 -11.97 4.21 -9.80
C ARG A 15 -10.85 5.21 -9.56
N LEU A 16 -9.81 4.80 -8.87
CA LEU A 16 -8.68 5.66 -8.56
C LEU A 16 -7.56 5.56 -9.58
N GLY A 17 -7.73 4.68 -10.55
CA GLY A 17 -6.67 4.38 -11.47
C GLY A 17 -5.68 3.43 -10.80
N LYS A 18 -4.43 3.50 -11.20
CA LYS A 18 -3.43 2.62 -10.63
C LYS A 18 -3.08 3.08 -9.25
N GLN A 19 -3.29 2.22 -8.29
CA GLN A 19 -3.10 2.56 -6.90
C GLN A 19 -1.63 2.41 -6.52
N SER A 20 -1.16 3.30 -5.68
CA SER A 20 0.18 3.23 -5.11
C SER A 20 0.07 2.89 -3.63
N VAL A 21 1.20 2.49 -3.05
CA VAL A 21 1.23 2.28 -1.60
C VAL A 21 0.84 3.57 -0.88
N GLY A 22 1.37 4.70 -1.36
CA GLY A 22 1.07 5.99 -0.74
C GLY A 22 -0.40 6.33 -0.75
N ALA A 23 -1.06 6.09 -1.89
CA ALA A 23 -2.50 6.35 -2.00
C ALA A 23 -3.29 5.45 -1.05
N PHE A 24 -2.89 4.18 -0.94
CA PHE A 24 -3.52 3.26 -0.02
C PHE A 24 -3.36 3.73 1.42
N LEU A 25 -2.14 4.11 1.79
CA LEU A 25 -1.88 4.54 3.16
C LEU A 25 -2.63 5.82 3.50
N ARG A 26 -2.71 6.75 2.57
CA ARG A 26 -3.46 7.97 2.80
C ARG A 26 -4.94 7.68 3.04
N SER A 27 -5.52 6.82 2.22
CA SER A 27 -6.93 6.43 2.38
C SER A 27 -7.15 5.74 3.72
N TRP A 28 -6.24 4.85 4.10
CA TRP A 28 -6.33 4.16 5.38
C TRP A 28 -6.28 5.15 6.53
N ARG A 29 -5.30 6.04 6.49
CA ARG A 29 -5.11 7.02 7.55
C ARG A 29 -6.35 7.90 7.73
N LEU A 30 -6.88 8.39 6.61
CA LEU A 30 -8.05 9.27 6.67
C LEU A 30 -9.28 8.52 7.17
N SER A 31 -9.44 7.27 6.79
CA SER A 31 -10.59 6.49 7.26
C SER A 31 -10.52 6.23 8.76
N GLU A 32 -9.31 6.15 9.31
CA GLU A 32 -9.12 5.95 10.75
C GLU A 32 -9.00 7.27 11.49
N GLU A 33 -9.10 8.38 10.79
CA GLU A 33 -9.03 9.72 11.36
C GLU A 33 -7.73 9.95 12.15
N LEU A 34 -6.64 9.46 11.59
CA LEU A 34 -5.33 9.58 12.24
C LEU A 34 -4.53 10.72 11.65
N SER A 35 -3.76 11.38 12.52
CA SER A 35 -2.81 12.37 12.05
C SER A 35 -1.62 11.69 11.40
N LEU A 36 -0.83 12.44 10.64
CA LEU A 36 0.41 11.90 10.09
C LEU A 36 1.33 11.42 11.20
N LYS A 37 1.37 12.15 12.30
CA LYS A 37 2.22 11.79 13.42
C LYS A 37 1.83 10.45 14.03
N ASP A 38 0.53 10.30 14.32
CA ASP A 38 0.06 9.09 14.96
C ASP A 38 0.15 7.90 14.02
N PHE A 39 -0.18 8.10 12.76
CA PHE A 39 -0.09 7.03 11.79
C PHE A 39 1.36 6.61 11.56
N GLY A 40 2.26 7.60 11.47
CA GLY A 40 3.67 7.30 11.32
C GLY A 40 4.20 6.45 12.45
N LYS A 41 3.80 6.77 13.68
CA LYS A 41 4.19 5.95 14.82
C LYS A 41 3.67 4.52 14.69
N LYS A 42 2.45 4.40 14.23
CA LYS A 42 1.83 3.08 14.09
C LYS A 42 2.55 2.20 13.11
N ILE A 43 3.02 2.76 12.00
CA ILE A 43 3.64 1.96 10.95
C ILE A 43 5.17 2.10 10.91
N GLY A 44 5.75 2.84 11.85
CA GLY A 44 7.20 2.95 11.95
C GLY A 44 7.82 3.81 10.87
N VAL A 45 7.16 4.91 10.49
CA VAL A 45 7.63 5.81 9.45
C VAL A 45 7.60 7.23 10.00
N SER A 46 8.65 8.02 9.72
CA SER A 46 8.67 9.40 10.16
C SER A 46 7.60 10.21 9.45
N VAL A 47 7.20 11.33 10.07
CA VAL A 47 6.19 12.20 9.46
C VAL A 47 6.63 12.70 8.10
N ALA A 48 7.90 13.10 7.99
CA ALA A 48 8.41 13.61 6.72
C ALA A 48 8.36 12.54 5.62
N ASN A 49 8.81 11.33 5.95
CA ASN A 49 8.76 10.24 4.99
C ASN A 49 7.32 9.86 4.64
N LEU A 50 6.47 9.79 5.63
CA LEU A 50 5.07 9.43 5.38
C LEU A 50 4.40 10.46 4.49
N CYS A 51 4.66 11.73 4.73
CA CYS A 51 4.13 12.79 3.88
C CYS A 51 4.57 12.61 2.43
N ASP A 52 5.85 12.33 2.22
CA ASP A 52 6.37 12.13 0.87
C ASP A 52 5.77 10.89 0.21
N ILE A 53 5.60 9.83 0.98
CA ILE A 53 5.01 8.60 0.46
C ILE A 53 3.57 8.84 0.05
N GLU A 54 2.80 9.50 0.90
CA GLU A 54 1.39 9.76 0.60
C GLU A 54 1.21 10.67 -0.61
N LYS A 55 2.15 11.58 -0.82
CA LYS A 55 2.09 12.50 -1.97
C LYS A 55 2.73 11.93 -3.23
N GLY A 56 3.24 10.72 -3.15
CA GLY A 56 3.81 10.07 -4.31
C GLY A 56 5.22 10.52 -4.67
N ARG A 57 5.87 11.26 -3.78
CA ARG A 57 7.25 11.69 -4.02
C ARG A 57 8.27 10.61 -3.72
N LYS A 58 7.87 9.64 -2.93
CA LYS A 58 8.76 8.58 -2.48
C LYS A 58 8.02 7.26 -2.53
N GLY A 59 8.68 6.25 -3.06
CA GLY A 59 8.10 4.91 -3.07
C GLY A 59 8.43 4.16 -1.79
N VAL A 60 7.91 2.96 -1.72
CA VAL A 60 8.12 2.08 -0.57
C VAL A 60 8.68 0.77 -1.10
N SER A 61 9.75 0.28 -0.48
CA SER A 61 10.32 -1.00 -0.87
C SER A 61 9.36 -2.14 -0.53
N PRO A 62 9.49 -3.28 -1.19
CA PRO A 62 8.65 -4.44 -0.85
C PRO A 62 8.79 -4.86 0.60
N GLU A 63 10.00 -4.80 1.15
CA GLU A 63 10.22 -5.15 2.55
C GLU A 63 9.48 -4.22 3.48
N LYS A 64 9.56 -2.92 3.21
CA LYS A 64 8.87 -1.94 4.04
C LYS A 64 7.37 -2.08 3.87
N ALA A 65 6.91 -2.34 2.65
CA ALA A 65 5.49 -2.55 2.39
C ALA A 65 4.97 -3.72 3.20
N GLU A 66 5.74 -4.80 3.29
CA GLU A 66 5.33 -5.95 4.07
C GLU A 66 5.23 -5.61 5.55
N GLN A 67 6.20 -4.87 6.07
CA GLN A 67 6.19 -4.46 7.48
C GLN A 67 4.98 -3.59 7.79
N ILE A 68 4.69 -2.65 6.90
CA ILE A 68 3.56 -1.76 7.09
C ILE A 68 2.25 -2.55 7.07
N ALA A 69 2.13 -3.47 6.12
CA ALA A 69 0.93 -4.29 6.03
C ALA A 69 0.69 -5.08 7.30
N LYS A 70 1.75 -5.64 7.86
CA LYS A 70 1.63 -6.38 9.12
C LYS A 70 1.18 -5.48 10.26
N ALA A 71 1.71 -4.26 10.30
CA ALA A 71 1.31 -3.31 11.34
C ALA A 71 -0.16 -2.92 11.22
N LEU A 72 -0.68 -2.86 10.00
CA LEU A 72 -2.07 -2.50 9.76
C LEU A 72 -3.00 -3.71 9.74
N ARG A 73 -2.44 -4.91 9.79
CA ARG A 73 -3.18 -6.17 9.72
C ARG A 73 -3.95 -6.31 8.42
N VAL A 74 -3.35 -5.82 7.35
CA VAL A 74 -3.86 -6.08 6.00
C VAL A 74 -2.97 -7.13 5.35
N PRO A 75 -3.48 -7.82 4.31
CA PRO A 75 -2.66 -8.87 3.67
C PRO A 75 -1.36 -8.29 3.14
N PRO A 76 -0.22 -8.83 3.57
CA PRO A 76 1.06 -8.30 3.08
C PRO A 76 1.22 -8.37 1.57
N ALA A 77 0.68 -9.42 0.94
CA ALA A 77 0.79 -9.55 -0.50
C ALA A 77 0.18 -8.35 -1.24
N LEU A 78 -0.85 -7.74 -0.67
CA LEU A 78 -1.48 -6.57 -1.27
C LEU A 78 -0.50 -5.41 -1.38
N LEU A 79 0.12 -5.02 -0.27
CA LEU A 79 1.03 -3.89 -0.29
C LEU A 79 2.33 -4.20 -1.00
N VAL A 80 2.80 -5.44 -0.91
CA VAL A 80 3.99 -5.84 -1.66
C VAL A 80 3.72 -5.73 -3.15
N ARG A 81 2.57 -6.20 -3.61
CA ARG A 81 2.21 -6.08 -5.01
C ARG A 81 2.19 -4.61 -5.46
N LEU A 82 1.55 -3.76 -4.66
CA LEU A 82 1.47 -2.35 -5.01
C LEU A 82 2.85 -1.71 -5.09
N SER A 83 3.76 -2.08 -4.18
CA SER A 83 5.10 -1.50 -4.20
C SER A 83 5.87 -1.92 -5.45
N ILE A 84 5.71 -3.16 -5.87
CA ILE A 84 6.39 -3.65 -7.05
C ILE A 84 5.82 -3.00 -8.30
N GLU A 85 4.49 -2.94 -8.41
CA GLU A 85 3.86 -2.33 -9.58
C GLU A 85 4.22 -0.85 -9.68
N GLU A 86 4.29 -0.18 -8.55
CA GLU A 86 4.67 1.22 -8.52
C GLU A 86 6.10 1.40 -9.02
N SER A 87 6.99 0.53 -8.61
CA SER A 87 8.37 0.54 -9.05
C SER A 87 8.48 0.34 -10.56
N LEU A 88 7.68 -0.59 -11.08
CA LEU A 88 7.67 -0.83 -12.53
C LEU A 88 7.17 0.40 -13.29
N ARG A 89 6.11 1.03 -12.79
CA ARG A 89 5.60 2.24 -13.43
C ARG A 89 6.63 3.36 -13.42
N ALA A 90 7.37 3.48 -12.33
CA ALA A 90 8.42 4.49 -12.25
C ALA A 90 9.50 4.27 -13.29
N ALA A 91 9.69 3.03 -13.71
CA ALA A 91 10.64 2.68 -14.75
C ALA A 91 10.04 2.75 -16.15
N GLY A 92 8.79 3.22 -16.26
CA GLY A 92 8.12 3.32 -17.56
C GLY A 92 7.52 2.02 -18.05
N LEU A 93 7.36 1.05 -17.16
CA LEU A 93 6.84 -0.25 -17.52
C LEU A 93 5.42 -0.42 -17.00
N SER A 94 4.55 -1.01 -17.82
CA SER A 94 3.15 -1.21 -17.50
C SER A 94 2.88 -2.70 -17.34
N TYR A 95 3.04 -3.19 -16.13
CA TYR A 95 2.79 -4.59 -15.84
C TYR A 95 1.90 -4.72 -14.61
N SER A 96 1.06 -5.72 -14.65
CA SER A 96 0.32 -6.16 -13.49
C SER A 96 1.07 -7.34 -12.90
N VAL A 97 1.21 -7.36 -11.58
CA VAL A 97 2.00 -8.37 -10.90
C VAL A 97 1.11 -9.21 -10.02
N ASP A 98 1.39 -10.49 -9.96
CA ASP A 98 0.69 -11.40 -9.07
C ASP A 98 1.69 -11.82 -7.99
N VAL A 99 1.34 -11.58 -6.72
CA VAL A 99 2.22 -11.83 -5.59
C VAL A 99 1.60 -12.89 -4.70
N LYS A 100 2.32 -13.97 -4.49
CA LYS A 100 1.86 -15.06 -3.64
C LYS A 100 2.97 -15.44 -2.68
N PRO A 101 2.63 -15.67 -1.42
CA PRO A 101 3.65 -16.13 -0.49
C PRO A 101 4.12 -17.53 -0.88
N VAL A 102 5.41 -17.76 -0.70
CA VAL A 102 5.97 -19.09 -0.88
C VAL A 102 6.24 -19.68 0.49
N ALA A 103 6.11 -20.98 0.58
CA ALA A 103 6.40 -21.66 1.83
C ALA A 103 7.88 -21.46 2.15
N LYS A 104 8.16 -21.01 3.37
CA LYS A 104 9.52 -20.83 3.79
C LYS A 104 10.12 -22.18 4.11
N ARG A 105 11.36 -22.36 3.70
CA ARG A 105 12.06 -23.56 4.09
C ARG A 105 12.39 -23.48 5.57
N ALA A 106 12.27 -24.62 6.21
CA ALA A 106 12.81 -24.75 7.56
C ALA A 106 14.31 -24.66 7.41
N ALA A 107 14.90 -23.67 8.02
CA ALA A 107 16.33 -23.46 7.90
C ALA A 107 17.09 -24.35 8.84
#